data_b8811ee8d316d756df2ea20c2ebd0751
#
_entry.id   b8811ee8d316d756df2ea20c2ebd0751
#
_cell.length_a   1.000
_cell.length_b   1.000
_cell.length_c   1.000
_cell.angle_alpha   90.00
_cell.angle_beta   90.00
_cell.angle_gamma   90.00
#
_symmetry.space_group_name_H-M   'P 1'
#
loop_
_entity.id
_entity.type
_entity.pdbx_description
1 polymer ?
#
loop_
_entity_poly.entity_id
_entity_poly.type
_entity_poly.pdbx_seq_one_letter_code
_entity_poly.pdbx_strand_id
1 'polypeptide(L)'
;MAAAITRGDVRVKNVEPNDMKIVLEYLQLAGMHLNIDQDTIHITPSDRSILPVDMTTEIYPGFPTDLQAQWMALMTQANDSSIIIENIYTDRFTHIPEISRFGAHINLEQNKAFIKGNDNLIGAPVMSTDIRASAA
;
A
#
# COMPACT_ATOMS: atom_id res chain seq x y z
N MET A 1 -1.76 -5.96 2.62
CA MET A 1 -1.51 -5.35 1.30
C MET A 1 -1.23 -6.41 0.24
N ALA A 2 -0.27 -7.33 0.39
CA ALA A 2 -0.02 -8.36 -0.62
C ALA A 2 -1.29 -9.14 -1.03
N ALA A 3 -2.08 -9.60 -0.06
CA ALA A 3 -3.37 -10.25 -0.35
C ALA A 3 -4.34 -9.35 -1.12
N ALA A 4 -4.35 -8.05 -0.83
CA ALA A 4 -5.21 -7.08 -1.50
C ALA A 4 -4.82 -6.90 -2.98
N ILE A 5 -3.53 -6.68 -3.26
CA ILE A 5 -3.04 -6.45 -4.62
C ILE A 5 -3.15 -7.70 -5.51
N THR A 6 -3.00 -8.89 -4.92
CA THR A 6 -3.11 -10.18 -5.63
C THR A 6 -4.52 -10.75 -5.65
N ARG A 7 -5.50 -10.06 -5.05
CA ARG A 7 -6.88 -10.53 -4.87
C ARG A 7 -6.94 -11.91 -4.20
N GLY A 8 -6.05 -12.12 -3.22
CA GLY A 8 -5.92 -13.39 -2.51
C GLY A 8 -6.92 -13.52 -1.36
N ASP A 9 -7.29 -14.76 -1.04
CA ASP A 9 -7.99 -15.12 0.19
C ASP A 9 -6.93 -15.52 1.23
N VAL A 10 -6.72 -14.68 2.25
CA VAL A 10 -5.64 -14.87 3.22
C VAL A 10 -6.15 -14.65 4.64
N ARG A 11 -5.86 -15.62 5.50
CA ARG A 11 -6.12 -15.54 6.93
C ARG A 11 -4.81 -15.47 7.71
N VAL A 12 -4.62 -14.38 8.44
CA VAL A 12 -3.49 -14.15 9.34
C VAL A 12 -3.96 -14.41 10.76
N LYS A 13 -3.27 -15.30 11.48
CA LYS A 13 -3.60 -15.71 12.85
C LYS A 13 -2.52 -15.28 13.83
N ASN A 14 -2.85 -15.27 15.12
CA ASN A 14 -1.96 -14.88 16.21
C ASN A 14 -1.45 -13.43 16.03
N VAL A 15 -2.36 -12.54 15.68
CA VAL A 15 -2.11 -11.10 15.55
C VAL A 15 -2.88 -10.32 16.61
N GLU A 16 -2.41 -9.12 16.93
CA GLU A 16 -3.16 -8.14 17.71
C GLU A 16 -3.74 -7.09 16.75
N PRO A 17 -5.03 -7.16 16.37
CA PRO A 17 -5.59 -6.26 15.37
C PRO A 17 -5.54 -4.78 15.79
N ASN A 18 -5.57 -4.50 17.10
CA ASN A 18 -5.52 -3.13 17.61
C ASN A 18 -4.21 -2.42 17.26
N ASP A 19 -3.09 -3.15 17.21
CA ASP A 19 -1.79 -2.60 16.82
C ASP A 19 -1.73 -2.19 15.34
N MET A 20 -2.64 -2.75 14.53
CA MET A 20 -2.73 -2.52 13.08
C MET A 20 -3.96 -1.71 12.67
N LYS A 21 -4.69 -1.15 13.63
CA LYS A 21 -6.00 -0.55 13.41
C LYS A 21 -6.02 0.42 12.21
N ILE A 22 -5.11 1.37 12.18
CA ILE A 22 -5.06 2.37 11.10
C ILE A 22 -4.85 1.72 9.72
N VAL A 23 -3.99 0.71 9.63
CA VAL A 23 -3.72 -0.01 8.36
C VAL A 23 -4.94 -0.79 7.90
N LEU A 24 -5.68 -1.40 8.84
CA LEU A 24 -6.91 -2.13 8.54
C LEU A 24 -8.01 -1.17 8.07
N GLU A 25 -8.15 0.00 8.70
CA GLU A 25 -9.08 1.06 8.28
C GLU A 25 -8.78 1.53 6.85
N TYR A 26 -7.51 1.78 6.53
CA TYR A 26 -7.09 2.17 5.18
C TYR A 26 -7.38 1.08 4.14
N LEU A 27 -7.15 -0.19 4.47
CA LEU A 27 -7.50 -1.31 3.60
C LEU A 27 -9.02 -1.40 3.35
N GLN A 28 -9.84 -1.14 4.38
CA GLN A 28 -11.31 -1.08 4.22
C GLN A 28 -11.72 0.10 3.34
N LEU A 29 -11.11 1.28 3.52
CA LEU A 29 -11.36 2.44 2.66
C LEU A 29 -10.99 2.15 1.20
N ALA A 30 -9.92 1.38 0.97
CA ALA A 30 -9.53 0.91 -0.36
C ALA A 30 -10.46 -0.18 -0.92
N GLY A 31 -11.53 -0.53 -0.21
CA GLY A 31 -12.56 -1.46 -0.68
C GLY A 31 -12.28 -2.93 -0.35
N MET A 32 -11.30 -3.21 0.52
CA MET A 32 -11.02 -4.59 0.93
C MET A 32 -12.05 -5.12 1.91
N HIS A 33 -12.44 -6.38 1.73
CA HIS A 33 -13.31 -7.08 2.65
C HIS A 33 -12.46 -7.72 3.76
N LEU A 34 -12.60 -7.19 4.97
CA LEU A 34 -11.88 -7.66 6.15
C LEU A 34 -12.86 -8.21 7.18
N ASN A 35 -12.61 -9.44 7.64
CA ASN A 35 -13.24 -9.98 8.84
C ASN A 35 -12.18 -10.03 9.94
N ILE A 36 -12.41 -9.31 11.03
CA ILE A 36 -11.45 -9.11 12.12
C ILE A 36 -12.02 -9.76 13.36
N ASP A 37 -11.30 -10.72 13.90
CA ASP A 37 -11.59 -11.42 15.16
C ASP A 37 -10.53 -11.04 16.21
N GLN A 38 -10.59 -11.65 17.39
CA GLN A 38 -9.72 -11.32 18.52
C GLN A 38 -8.23 -11.40 18.16
N ASP A 39 -7.82 -12.43 17.45
CA ASP A 39 -6.42 -12.70 17.10
C ASP A 39 -6.22 -13.06 15.61
N THR A 40 -7.23 -12.80 14.81
CA THR A 40 -7.24 -13.23 13.40
C THR A 40 -7.76 -12.13 12.51
N ILE A 41 -7.09 -11.92 11.39
CA ILE A 41 -7.54 -11.04 10.31
C ILE A 41 -7.71 -11.88 9.06
N HIS A 42 -8.90 -11.88 8.49
CA HIS A 42 -9.21 -12.57 7.24
C HIS A 42 -9.50 -11.54 6.15
N ILE A 43 -8.67 -11.52 5.12
CA ILE A 43 -8.86 -10.72 3.91
C ILE A 43 -9.43 -11.66 2.85
N THR A 44 -10.57 -11.28 2.28
CA THR A 44 -11.18 -12.01 1.17
C THR A 44 -11.10 -11.22 -0.12
N PRO A 45 -11.07 -11.89 -1.28
CA PRO A 45 -11.10 -11.24 -2.57
C PRO A 45 -12.30 -10.29 -2.68
N SER A 46 -12.08 -9.16 -3.32
CA SER A 46 -13.16 -8.24 -3.71
C SER A 46 -13.32 -8.29 -5.22
N ASP A 47 -14.56 -8.44 -5.69
CA ASP A 47 -14.88 -8.33 -7.12
C ASP A 47 -14.82 -6.87 -7.60
N ARG A 48 -14.68 -5.93 -6.67
CA ARG A 48 -14.59 -4.50 -6.97
C ARG A 48 -13.15 -4.10 -7.26
N SER A 49 -13.00 -3.04 -8.03
CA SER A 49 -11.71 -2.35 -8.19
C SER A 49 -11.21 -1.82 -6.86
N ILE A 50 -9.90 -1.76 -6.67
CA ILE A 50 -9.27 -1.09 -5.56
C ILE A 50 -9.64 0.40 -5.67
N LEU A 51 -10.13 0.98 -4.57
CA LEU A 51 -10.47 2.40 -4.51
C LEU A 51 -9.21 3.22 -4.19
N PRO A 52 -9.04 4.42 -4.78
CA PRO A 52 -7.95 5.31 -4.45
C PRO A 52 -8.14 5.85 -3.03
N VAL A 53 -7.08 5.85 -2.26
CA VAL A 53 -7.08 6.38 -0.88
C VAL A 53 -5.80 7.17 -0.67
N ASP A 54 -5.95 8.46 -0.43
CA ASP A 54 -4.84 9.31 -0.03
C ASP A 54 -4.32 8.89 1.34
N MET A 55 -3.00 8.94 1.53
CA MET A 55 -2.38 8.50 2.76
C MET A 55 -1.27 9.46 3.18
N THR A 56 -1.23 9.74 4.48
CA THR A 56 -0.16 10.51 5.11
C THR A 56 0.52 9.64 6.17
N THR A 57 1.84 9.55 6.12
CA THR A 57 2.58 8.86 7.18
C THR A 57 2.66 9.72 8.43
N GLU A 58 2.44 9.10 9.57
CA GLU A 58 2.44 9.75 10.88
C GLU A 58 3.05 8.83 11.94
N ILE A 59 3.44 9.42 13.07
CA ILE A 59 3.83 8.64 14.25
C ILE A 59 2.63 7.86 14.77
N TYR A 60 2.92 6.71 15.41
CA TYR A 60 1.87 5.89 16.03
C TYR A 60 0.91 6.74 16.90
N PRO A 61 -0.41 6.59 16.78
CA PRO A 61 -1.16 5.54 16.05
C PRO A 61 -1.48 5.85 14.57
N GLY A 62 -0.83 6.81 13.93
CA GLY A 62 -1.01 7.12 12.52
C GLY A 62 -0.41 6.06 11.59
N PHE A 63 -0.51 6.29 10.27
CA PHE A 63 -0.06 5.31 9.29
C PHE A 63 1.48 5.20 9.28
N PRO A 64 2.03 3.98 9.52
CA PRO A 64 3.47 3.82 9.69
C PRO A 64 4.24 3.99 8.36
N THR A 65 5.30 4.80 8.42
CA THR A 65 6.19 5.02 7.28
C THR A 65 6.82 3.73 6.73
N ASP A 66 6.98 2.69 7.55
CA ASP A 66 7.52 1.40 7.12
C ASP A 66 6.60 0.64 6.14
N LEU A 67 5.34 1.01 6.04
CA LEU A 67 4.37 0.43 5.11
C LEU A 67 4.03 1.35 3.93
N GLN A 68 4.71 2.49 3.82
CA GLN A 68 4.46 3.49 2.78
C GLN A 68 4.68 2.93 1.37
N ALA A 69 5.80 2.22 1.13
CA ALA A 69 6.12 1.66 -0.18
C ALA A 69 5.09 0.59 -0.62
N GLN A 70 4.67 -0.28 0.31
CA GLN A 70 3.66 -1.31 0.05
C GLN A 70 2.27 -0.69 -0.20
N TRP A 71 1.95 0.42 0.47
CA TRP A 71 0.73 1.17 0.20
C TRP A 71 0.77 1.82 -1.18
N MET A 72 1.92 2.39 -1.55
CA MET A 72 2.14 2.95 -2.89
C MET A 72 1.94 1.89 -3.98
N ALA A 73 2.53 0.71 -3.82
CA ALA A 73 2.34 -0.40 -4.76
C ALA A 73 0.86 -0.79 -4.90
N LEU A 74 0.10 -0.84 -3.78
CA LEU A 74 -1.34 -1.11 -3.82
C LEU A 74 -2.10 -0.03 -4.60
N MET A 75 -1.77 1.25 -4.39
CA MET A 75 -2.43 2.37 -5.05
C MET A 75 -2.16 2.46 -6.55
N THR A 76 -1.07 1.88 -7.06
CA THR A 76 -0.87 1.76 -8.52
C THR A 76 -1.97 0.93 -9.19
N GLN A 77 -2.65 0.06 -8.45
CA GLN A 77 -3.74 -0.78 -8.94
C GLN A 77 -5.14 -0.22 -8.61
N ALA A 78 -5.21 0.96 -8.01
CA ALA A 78 -6.48 1.63 -7.76
C ALA A 78 -7.14 2.08 -9.08
N ASN A 79 -8.45 2.29 -9.06
CA ASN A 79 -9.20 2.68 -10.25
C ASN A 79 -9.13 4.19 -10.56
N ASP A 80 -8.43 4.97 -9.72
CA ASP A 80 -8.18 6.39 -9.93
C ASP A 80 -6.90 6.82 -9.19
N SER A 81 -6.56 8.09 -9.26
CA SER A 81 -5.35 8.65 -8.69
C SER A 81 -5.43 8.81 -7.17
N SER A 82 -4.29 8.71 -6.52
CA SER A 82 -4.13 8.93 -5.07
C SER A 82 -2.84 9.68 -4.76
N ILE A 83 -2.78 10.23 -3.54
CA ILE A 83 -1.63 11.01 -3.05
C ILE A 83 -1.08 10.35 -1.80
N ILE A 84 0.22 10.15 -1.76
CA ILE A 84 0.93 9.72 -0.56
C ILE A 84 1.82 10.86 -0.07
N ILE A 85 1.67 11.23 1.19
CA ILE A 85 2.49 12.26 1.86
C ILE A 85 3.36 11.58 2.91
N GLU A 86 4.68 11.74 2.78
CA GLU A 86 5.65 11.20 3.72
C GLU A 86 6.14 12.30 4.66
N ASN A 87 5.73 12.23 5.92
CA ASN A 87 6.08 13.22 6.94
C ASN A 87 7.15 12.76 7.93
N ILE A 88 7.50 11.47 7.92
CA ILE A 88 8.44 10.89 8.89
C ILE A 88 9.86 10.84 8.31
N TYR A 89 10.00 10.32 7.08
CA TYR A 89 11.28 10.24 6.38
C TYR A 89 11.11 10.74 4.96
N THR A 90 11.33 12.04 4.76
CA THR A 90 11.09 12.73 3.48
C THR A 90 11.84 12.13 2.29
N ASP A 91 12.97 11.45 2.54
CA ASP A 91 13.77 10.81 1.50
C ASP A 91 13.38 9.35 1.22
N ARG A 92 12.28 8.84 1.83
CA ARG A 92 11.84 7.44 1.70
C ARG A 92 11.03 7.18 0.43
N PHE A 93 11.48 7.70 -0.70
CA PHE A 93 10.87 7.48 -2.01
C PHE A 93 11.82 6.81 -3.01
N THR A 94 12.91 6.24 -2.53
CA THR A 94 13.95 5.59 -3.36
C THR A 94 13.44 4.38 -4.15
N HIS A 95 12.28 3.84 -3.79
CA HIS A 95 11.61 2.73 -4.49
C HIS A 95 10.79 3.19 -5.71
N ILE A 96 10.46 4.48 -5.84
CA ILE A 96 9.66 4.97 -6.98
C ILE A 96 10.28 4.60 -8.33
N PRO A 97 11.59 4.79 -8.59
CA PRO A 97 12.19 4.39 -9.86
C PRO A 97 12.01 2.89 -10.17
N GLU A 98 12.04 2.05 -9.14
CA GLU A 98 11.89 0.61 -9.31
C GLU A 98 10.43 0.21 -9.58
N ILE A 99 9.47 0.81 -8.86
CA ILE A 99 8.03 0.62 -9.14
C ILE A 99 7.67 1.14 -10.55
N SER A 100 8.28 2.24 -10.99
CA SER A 100 8.06 2.78 -12.34
C SER A 100 8.56 1.85 -13.45
N ARG A 101 9.52 0.95 -13.17
CA ARG A 101 9.96 -0.08 -14.14
C ARG A 101 8.85 -1.08 -14.46
N PHE A 102 7.92 -1.30 -13.55
CA PHE A 102 6.72 -2.10 -13.81
C PHE A 102 5.68 -1.37 -14.67
N GLY A 103 5.93 -0.11 -15.06
CA GLY A 103 5.02 0.73 -15.84
C GLY A 103 4.13 1.64 -15.00
N ALA A 104 4.32 1.72 -13.70
CA ALA A 104 3.57 2.62 -12.86
C ALA A 104 3.93 4.10 -13.11
N HIS A 105 2.92 4.98 -13.08
CA HIS A 105 3.08 6.41 -13.27
C HIS A 105 2.99 7.12 -11.91
N ILE A 106 4.13 7.52 -11.40
CA ILE A 106 4.27 8.18 -10.09
C ILE A 106 5.07 9.47 -10.29
N ASN A 107 4.50 10.59 -9.91
CA ASN A 107 5.18 11.89 -9.87
C ASN A 107 5.51 12.26 -8.43
N LEU A 108 6.75 12.58 -8.15
CA LEU A 108 7.22 12.98 -6.83
C LEU A 108 7.47 14.49 -6.79
N GLU A 109 6.82 15.16 -5.84
CA GLU A 109 7.00 16.58 -5.55
C GLU A 109 7.31 16.75 -4.06
N GLN A 110 8.55 17.03 -3.73
CA GLN A 110 9.01 17.15 -2.35
C GLN A 110 8.70 15.86 -1.56
N ASN A 111 7.82 15.93 -0.55
CA ASN A 111 7.39 14.80 0.27
C ASN A 111 6.03 14.21 -0.17
N LYS A 112 5.57 14.50 -1.39
CA LYS A 112 4.28 14.05 -1.94
C LYS A 112 4.48 13.24 -3.21
N ALA A 113 3.99 12.03 -3.22
CA ALA A 113 3.92 11.19 -4.40
C ALA A 113 2.50 11.17 -4.94
N PHE A 114 2.34 11.59 -6.20
CA PHE A 114 1.08 11.52 -6.94
C PHE A 114 1.10 10.25 -7.77
N ILE A 115 0.20 9.33 -7.48
CA ILE A 115 0.13 8.02 -8.11
C ILE A 115 -1.06 8.01 -9.05
N LYS A 116 -0.83 7.71 -10.31
CA LYS A 116 -1.90 7.44 -11.26
C LYS A 116 -2.26 5.96 -11.13
N GLY A 117 -3.47 5.69 -10.66
CA GLY A 117 -3.97 4.33 -10.54
C GLY A 117 -4.39 3.72 -11.89
N ASN A 118 -4.79 2.48 -11.85
CA ASN A 118 -5.22 1.67 -13.00
C ASN A 118 -4.11 1.47 -14.06
N ASP A 119 -2.89 1.37 -13.63
CA ASP A 119 -1.76 1.04 -14.50
C ASP A 119 -1.72 -0.45 -14.79
N ASN A 120 -1.52 -0.79 -16.07
CA ASN A 120 -1.23 -2.15 -16.46
C ASN A 120 0.23 -2.46 -16.17
N LEU A 121 0.50 -2.95 -14.97
CA LEU A 121 1.85 -3.31 -14.58
C LEU A 121 2.37 -4.50 -15.39
N ILE A 122 3.63 -4.44 -15.77
CA ILE A 122 4.34 -5.49 -16.51
C ILE A 122 5.51 -6.01 -15.68
N GLY A 123 5.90 -7.25 -15.88
CA GLY A 123 7.09 -7.81 -15.23
C GLY A 123 8.36 -7.09 -15.71
N ALA A 124 9.19 -6.66 -14.76
CA ALA A 124 10.47 -5.99 -15.05
C ALA A 124 11.56 -6.42 -14.07
N PRO A 125 12.83 -6.44 -14.47
CA PRO A 125 13.95 -6.59 -13.55
C PRO A 125 14.04 -5.34 -12.67
N VAL A 126 14.02 -5.53 -11.35
CA VAL A 126 14.12 -4.45 -10.37
C VAL A 126 15.24 -4.71 -9.38
N MET A 127 15.71 -3.67 -8.74
CA MET A 127 16.76 -3.74 -7.72
C MET A 127 16.16 -3.48 -6.36
N SER A 128 16.34 -4.43 -5.44
CA SER A 128 15.98 -4.28 -4.04
C SER A 128 17.06 -3.45 -3.32
N THR A 129 16.82 -2.17 -3.15
CA THR A 129 17.77 -1.21 -2.57
C THR A 129 17.52 -0.92 -1.10
N ASP A 130 16.33 -1.18 -0.62
CA ASP A 130 15.90 -0.94 0.76
C ASP A 130 15.06 -2.11 1.28
N ILE A 131 15.28 -2.51 2.54
CA ILE A 131 14.63 -3.70 3.12
C ILE A 131 13.11 -3.56 3.18
N ARG A 132 12.58 -2.34 3.34
CA ARG A 132 11.14 -2.07 3.42
C ARG A 132 10.54 -2.00 2.02
N ALA A 133 11.23 -1.30 1.12
CA ALA A 133 10.83 -1.16 -0.27
C ALA A 133 10.86 -2.50 -1.02
N SER A 134 11.70 -3.44 -0.60
CA SER A 134 11.79 -4.79 -1.18
C SER A 134 10.50 -5.59 -1.09
N ALA A 135 9.58 -5.21 -0.22
CA ALA A 135 8.29 -5.88 -0.03
C ALA A 135 7.14 -5.23 -0.82
N ALA A 136 7.42 -4.18 -1.60
CA ALA A 136 6.44 -3.44 -2.40
C ALA A 136 6.15 -4.07 -3.76
#